data_b2ceddf7b977e4a68611a52a6e07f296
#
_entry.id   b2ceddf7b977e4a68611a52a6e07f296
#
_cell.length_a   1.000
_cell.length_b   1.000
_cell.length_c   1.000
_cell.angle_alpha   90.00
_cell.angle_beta   90.00
_cell.angle_gamma   90.00
#
_symmetry.space_group_name_H-M   'P 1'
#
loop_
_entity.id
_entity.type
_entity.pdbx_description
1 polymer ?
#
loop_
_entity_poly.entity_id
_entity_poly.type
_entity_poly.pdbx_seq_one_letter_code
_entity_poly.pdbx_strand_id
1 'polypeptide(L)'
;MEKDYEYIGLFLTKRSKAFLNYWLSHKCPEIVYEKYDWDKVTMYLDHCTLLHKSQHNPVLEERLLNLIDYMRDTASVTITDIGYSNKALAFKVDLTAFICANKIPHITICTFNGGKPADSNNITEWVEIKPIKVAVYFKKV
;
A
#
# COMPACT_ATOMS: atom_id res chain seq x y z
N MET A 1 6.50 18.66 19.27
CA MET A 1 7.08 17.43 19.81
C MET A 1 7.49 16.53 18.64
N GLU A 2 8.72 16.07 18.67
CA GLU A 2 9.23 15.21 17.62
C GLU A 2 8.66 13.79 17.77
N LYS A 3 8.23 13.21 16.65
CA LYS A 3 7.70 11.84 16.65
C LYS A 3 8.83 10.84 16.48
N ASP A 4 8.73 9.70 17.16
CA ASP A 4 9.74 8.63 17.14
C ASP A 4 9.58 7.66 15.95
N TYR A 5 8.83 8.05 14.91
CA TYR A 5 8.59 7.25 13.72
C TYR A 5 8.49 8.14 12.48
N GLU A 6 8.79 7.55 11.32
CA GLU A 6 8.54 8.17 10.03
C GLU A 6 7.09 7.96 9.61
N TYR A 7 6.60 6.73 9.77
CA TYR A 7 5.21 6.39 9.48
C TYR A 7 4.81 5.10 10.20
N ILE A 8 3.50 4.91 10.29
CA ILE A 8 2.88 3.68 10.78
C ILE A 8 2.19 3.03 9.59
N GLY A 9 2.43 1.76 9.37
CA GLY A 9 1.89 1.05 8.22
C GLY A 9 1.51 -0.39 8.50
N LEU A 10 0.80 -0.95 7.52
CA LEU A 10 0.50 -2.37 7.43
C LEU A 10 1.44 -2.97 6.40
N PHE A 11 2.34 -3.84 6.85
CA PHE A 11 3.37 -4.43 6.00
C PHE A 11 2.93 -5.80 5.50
N LEU A 12 3.17 -6.07 4.23
CA LEU A 12 2.90 -7.37 3.63
C LEU A 12 3.81 -8.43 4.25
N THR A 13 3.23 -9.59 4.61
CA THR A 13 4.04 -10.75 4.99
C THR A 13 4.84 -11.21 3.77
N LYS A 14 5.92 -11.97 4.01
CA LYS A 14 6.74 -12.51 2.91
C LYS A 14 5.91 -13.35 1.94
N ARG A 15 4.98 -14.15 2.47
CA ARG A 15 4.10 -14.99 1.65
C ARG A 15 3.15 -14.14 0.80
N SER A 16 2.56 -13.09 1.36
CA SER A 16 1.68 -12.19 0.63
C SER A 16 2.44 -11.45 -0.46
N LYS A 17 3.63 -10.98 -0.16
CA LYS A 17 4.49 -10.29 -1.13
C LYS A 17 4.86 -11.22 -2.30
N ALA A 18 5.23 -12.47 -2.00
CA ALA A 18 5.54 -13.45 -3.03
C ALA A 18 4.34 -13.75 -3.92
N PHE A 19 3.15 -13.91 -3.32
CA PHE A 19 1.91 -14.11 -4.07
C PHE A 19 1.61 -12.94 -5.00
N LEU A 20 1.73 -11.71 -4.51
CA LEU A 20 1.45 -10.52 -5.31
C LEU A 20 2.46 -10.34 -6.45
N ASN A 21 3.72 -10.68 -6.24
CA ASN A 21 4.71 -10.68 -7.32
C ASN A 21 4.33 -11.68 -8.41
N TYR A 22 3.89 -12.87 -8.02
CA TYR A 22 3.37 -13.87 -8.96
C TYR A 22 2.16 -13.33 -9.72
N TRP A 23 1.22 -12.72 -9.00
CA TRP A 23 0.00 -12.16 -9.58
C TRP A 23 0.32 -11.08 -10.62
N LEU A 24 1.25 -10.20 -10.32
CA LEU A 24 1.66 -9.14 -11.25
C LEU A 24 2.22 -9.71 -12.55
N SER A 25 2.97 -10.81 -12.47
CA SER A 25 3.58 -11.43 -13.64
C SER A 25 2.59 -12.26 -14.47
N HIS A 26 1.53 -12.79 -13.87
CA HIS A 26 0.66 -13.80 -14.50
C HIS A 26 -0.80 -13.38 -14.63
N LYS A 27 -1.29 -12.49 -13.78
CA LYS A 27 -2.73 -12.17 -13.68
C LYS A 27 -3.05 -10.68 -13.76
N CYS A 28 -2.05 -9.82 -13.84
CA CYS A 28 -2.25 -8.38 -13.97
C CYS A 28 -3.05 -8.09 -15.25
N PRO A 29 -4.08 -7.22 -15.19
CA PRO A 29 -4.81 -6.83 -16.39
C PRO A 29 -3.86 -6.34 -17.49
N GLU A 30 -4.03 -6.86 -18.69
CA GLU A 30 -3.16 -6.55 -19.83
C GLU A 30 -3.09 -5.05 -20.09
N ILE A 31 -4.22 -4.35 -19.95
CA ILE A 31 -4.28 -2.90 -20.17
C ILE A 31 -3.33 -2.14 -19.22
N VAL A 32 -3.08 -2.68 -18.03
CA VAL A 32 -2.15 -2.10 -17.07
C VAL A 32 -0.73 -2.59 -17.35
N TYR A 33 -0.59 -3.90 -17.53
CA TYR A 33 0.72 -4.54 -17.72
C TYR A 33 1.49 -3.96 -18.89
N GLU A 34 0.80 -3.68 -20.01
CA GLU A 34 1.41 -3.16 -21.24
C GLU A 34 1.90 -1.72 -21.15
N LYS A 35 1.47 -0.98 -20.13
CA LYS A 35 1.82 0.45 -19.99
C LYS A 35 3.25 0.69 -19.53
N TYR A 36 3.93 -0.32 -19.04
CA TYR A 36 5.21 -0.16 -18.35
C TYR A 36 6.32 -0.98 -18.95
N ASP A 37 7.51 -0.40 -18.94
CA ASP A 37 8.75 -1.14 -19.15
C ASP A 37 9.21 -1.65 -17.78
N TRP A 38 8.88 -2.90 -17.47
CA TRP A 38 9.14 -3.51 -16.18
C TRP A 38 10.63 -3.61 -15.83
N ASP A 39 11.51 -3.45 -16.81
CA ASP A 39 12.96 -3.41 -16.58
C ASP A 39 13.41 -2.04 -16.05
N LYS A 40 12.57 -1.02 -16.17
CA LYS A 40 12.91 0.37 -15.78
C LYS A 40 12.14 0.88 -14.58
N VAL A 41 11.38 0.03 -13.90
CA VAL A 41 10.62 0.42 -12.73
C VAL A 41 11.43 0.20 -11.45
N THR A 42 11.15 1.01 -10.43
CA THR A 42 11.65 0.78 -9.08
C THR A 42 10.54 0.11 -8.27
N MET A 43 10.78 -1.13 -7.85
CA MET A 43 9.80 -1.92 -7.12
C MET A 43 9.78 -1.58 -5.63
N TYR A 44 8.60 -1.50 -5.07
CA TYR A 44 8.37 -1.35 -3.63
C TYR A 44 7.57 -2.54 -3.09
N LEU A 45 6.27 -2.61 -3.37
CA LEU A 45 5.38 -3.72 -2.98
C LEU A 45 5.63 -4.18 -1.55
N ASP A 46 5.44 -3.29 -0.61
CA ASP A 46 5.91 -3.50 0.76
C ASP A 46 4.83 -3.25 1.81
N HIS A 47 4.14 -2.11 1.76
CA HIS A 47 3.23 -1.71 2.82
C HIS A 47 2.16 -0.74 2.36
N CYS A 48 1.10 -0.65 3.18
CA CYS A 48 0.08 0.39 3.13
C CYS A 48 0.34 1.37 4.27
N THR A 49 0.67 2.62 3.97
CA THR A 49 0.87 3.65 4.99
C THR A 49 -0.47 4.07 5.57
N LEU A 50 -0.60 3.98 6.89
CA LEU A 50 -1.80 4.43 7.61
C LEU A 50 -1.67 5.87 8.09
N LEU A 51 -0.47 6.26 8.54
CA LEU A 51 -0.20 7.61 9.02
C LEU A 51 1.27 7.94 8.85
N HIS A 52 1.57 9.01 8.10
CA HIS A 52 2.93 9.55 7.98
C HIS A 52 3.12 10.66 9.03
N LYS A 53 4.33 10.81 9.53
CA LYS A 53 4.64 11.82 10.56
C LYS A 53 4.29 13.26 10.15
N SER A 54 4.24 13.55 8.85
CA SER A 54 3.86 14.87 8.34
C SER A 54 2.36 15.15 8.42
N GLN A 55 1.54 14.12 8.65
CA GLN A 55 0.09 14.24 8.74
C GLN A 55 -0.33 14.48 10.19
N HIS A 56 -0.98 15.62 10.43
CA HIS A 56 -1.45 15.96 11.76
C HIS A 56 -2.82 15.35 12.04
N ASN A 57 -2.86 14.21 12.72
CA ASN A 57 -4.09 13.55 13.12
C ASN A 57 -3.89 12.83 14.47
N PRO A 58 -3.96 13.58 15.58
CA PRO A 58 -3.67 13.01 16.90
C PRO A 58 -4.63 11.91 17.34
N VAL A 59 -5.90 11.97 16.92
CA VAL A 59 -6.88 10.93 17.25
C VAL A 59 -6.52 9.62 16.55
N LEU A 60 -6.20 9.66 15.27
CA LEU A 60 -5.78 8.49 14.52
C LEU A 60 -4.45 7.95 15.06
N GLU A 61 -3.49 8.84 15.35
CA GLU A 61 -2.19 8.44 15.89
C GLU A 61 -2.36 7.64 17.17
N GLU A 62 -3.16 8.14 18.12
CA GLU A 62 -3.41 7.46 19.38
C GLU A 62 -4.02 6.07 19.16
N ARG A 63 -5.01 5.97 18.28
CA ARG A 63 -5.64 4.69 17.94
C ARG A 63 -4.66 3.69 17.37
N LEU A 64 -3.83 4.13 16.43
CA LEU A 64 -2.86 3.25 15.77
C LEU A 64 -1.78 2.79 16.75
N LEU A 65 -1.26 3.68 17.59
CA LEU A 65 -0.25 3.32 18.59
C LEU A 65 -0.82 2.32 19.60
N ASN A 66 -2.07 2.49 20.03
CA ASN A 66 -2.73 1.52 20.89
C ASN A 66 -2.89 0.16 20.22
N LEU A 67 -3.27 0.13 18.94
CA LEU A 67 -3.44 -1.11 18.19
C LEU A 67 -2.12 -1.87 18.02
N ILE A 68 -1.01 -1.18 17.85
CA ILE A 68 0.32 -1.81 17.74
C ILE A 68 0.64 -2.63 18.98
N ASP A 69 0.27 -2.12 20.15
CA ASP A 69 0.52 -2.81 21.42
C ASP A 69 -0.36 -4.06 21.59
N TYR A 70 -1.55 -4.06 21.00
CA TYR A 70 -2.50 -5.18 21.11
C TYR A 70 -2.35 -6.21 19.99
N MET A 71 -2.08 -5.77 18.78
CA MET A 71 -2.05 -6.65 17.60
C MET A 71 -0.63 -7.15 17.34
N ARG A 72 -0.33 -8.30 17.87
CA ARG A 72 0.98 -8.95 17.68
C ARG A 72 1.00 -9.93 16.51
N ASP A 73 -0.19 -10.31 16.05
CA ASP A 73 -0.36 -11.26 14.97
C ASP A 73 -0.65 -10.55 13.65
N THR A 74 -0.73 -11.33 12.58
CA THR A 74 -1.12 -10.82 11.28
C THR A 74 -2.62 -10.52 11.24
N ALA A 75 -2.98 -9.55 10.39
CA ALA A 75 -4.36 -9.24 10.05
C ALA A 75 -4.55 -9.47 8.55
N SER A 76 -5.81 -9.46 8.10
CA SER A 76 -6.13 -9.56 6.67
C SER A 76 -6.68 -8.25 6.15
N VAL A 77 -6.27 -7.88 4.95
CA VAL A 77 -6.87 -6.78 4.19
C VAL A 77 -7.16 -7.28 2.78
N THR A 78 -8.02 -6.57 2.05
CA THR A 78 -8.43 -6.97 0.72
C THR A 78 -7.98 -5.94 -0.31
N ILE A 79 -7.28 -6.40 -1.34
CA ILE A 79 -6.93 -5.59 -2.50
C ILE A 79 -8.10 -5.65 -3.48
N THR A 80 -8.59 -4.50 -3.94
CA THR A 80 -9.79 -4.42 -4.78
C THR A 80 -9.53 -3.87 -6.18
N ASP A 81 -8.51 -3.05 -6.34
CA ASP A 81 -8.22 -2.38 -7.61
C ASP A 81 -6.72 -2.26 -7.81
N ILE A 82 -6.33 -2.09 -9.07
CA ILE A 82 -4.98 -1.69 -9.43
C ILE A 82 -5.07 -0.33 -10.13
N GLY A 83 -4.25 0.62 -9.70
CA GLY A 83 -4.25 1.98 -10.21
C GLY A 83 -2.93 2.35 -10.84
N TYR A 84 -2.98 3.22 -11.83
CA TYR A 84 -1.80 3.63 -12.56
C TYR A 84 -1.82 5.12 -12.90
N SER A 85 -0.63 5.66 -13.06
CA SER A 85 -0.40 7.00 -13.57
C SER A 85 0.92 6.99 -14.37
N ASN A 86 1.37 8.14 -14.81
CA ASN A 86 2.69 8.23 -15.49
C ASN A 86 3.88 8.19 -14.50
N LYS A 87 3.63 8.07 -13.21
CA LYS A 87 4.66 8.08 -12.15
C LYS A 87 4.63 6.85 -11.26
N ALA A 88 3.46 6.23 -11.06
CA ALA A 88 3.31 5.17 -10.08
C ALA A 88 2.24 4.15 -10.47
N LEU A 89 2.42 2.94 -9.95
CA LEU A 89 1.45 1.85 -10.01
C LEU A 89 1.19 1.41 -8.57
N ALA A 90 -0.07 1.22 -8.20
CA ALA A 90 -0.42 0.86 -6.84
C ALA A 90 -1.66 -0.05 -6.78
N PHE A 91 -1.75 -0.82 -5.70
CA PHE A 91 -2.97 -1.54 -5.34
C PHE A 91 -3.83 -0.69 -4.40
N LYS A 92 -5.12 -0.64 -4.66
CA LYS A 92 -6.09 -0.07 -3.74
C LYS A 92 -6.47 -1.12 -2.71
N VAL A 93 -6.51 -0.72 -1.45
CA VAL A 93 -6.74 -1.63 -0.33
C VAL A 93 -8.01 -1.24 0.40
N ASP A 94 -8.88 -2.23 0.65
CA ASP A 94 -10.01 -2.10 1.56
C ASP A 94 -9.54 -2.56 2.94
N LEU A 95 -9.44 -1.63 3.86
CA LEU A 95 -8.92 -1.87 5.20
C LEU A 95 -9.97 -2.44 6.17
N THR A 96 -11.25 -2.29 5.87
CA THR A 96 -12.41 -2.70 6.69
C THR A 96 -12.35 -2.21 8.14
N ALA A 97 -11.43 -2.76 8.96
CA ALA A 97 -11.34 -2.49 10.40
C ALA A 97 -10.33 -1.40 10.75
N PHE A 98 -9.54 -0.93 9.79
CA PHE A 98 -8.48 0.04 10.05
C PHE A 98 -8.80 1.39 9.43
N ILE A 99 -8.32 2.45 10.09
CA ILE A 99 -8.47 3.82 9.61
C ILE A 99 -7.13 4.29 9.05
N CYS A 100 -7.19 5.02 7.95
CA CYS A 100 -6.03 5.52 7.23
C CYS A 100 -6.16 7.03 7.02
N ALA A 101 -5.05 7.74 7.17
CA ALA A 101 -5.02 9.19 6.94
C ALA A 101 -5.10 9.52 5.44
N ASN A 102 -4.69 8.60 4.57
CA ASN A 102 -4.79 8.80 3.12
C ASN A 102 -6.22 8.58 2.65
N LYS A 103 -6.65 9.39 1.69
CA LYS A 103 -8.01 9.33 1.13
C LYS A 103 -8.29 7.95 0.53
N ILE A 104 -7.33 7.40 -0.20
CA ILE A 104 -7.41 6.06 -0.78
C ILE A 104 -6.28 5.23 -0.22
N PRO A 105 -6.56 4.29 0.70
CA PRO A 105 -5.53 3.38 1.20
C PRO A 105 -4.94 2.56 0.04
N HIS A 106 -3.63 2.48 -0.02
CA HIS A 106 -2.95 1.83 -1.14
C HIS A 106 -1.60 1.25 -0.74
N ILE A 107 -1.15 0.29 -1.56
CA ILE A 107 0.21 -0.26 -1.50
C ILE A 107 0.88 0.13 -2.81
N THR A 108 1.93 0.96 -2.74
CA THR A 108 2.71 1.31 -3.93
C THR A 108 3.41 0.06 -4.46
N ILE A 109 3.16 -0.27 -5.72
CA ILE A 109 3.78 -1.43 -6.38
C ILE A 109 5.15 -1.02 -6.91
N CYS A 110 5.19 0.02 -7.73
CA CYS A 110 6.42 0.51 -8.33
C CYS A 110 6.27 1.96 -8.75
N THR A 111 7.40 2.59 -9.01
CA THR A 111 7.48 3.94 -9.58
C THR A 111 8.38 3.94 -10.81
N PHE A 112 8.23 4.96 -11.64
CA PHE A 112 8.98 5.13 -12.89
C PHE A 112 8.95 6.60 -13.29
N ASN A 113 9.71 6.97 -14.32
CA ASN A 113 9.78 8.35 -14.81
C ASN A 113 10.10 9.37 -13.72
N GLY A 114 11.02 9.02 -12.80
CA GLY A 114 11.38 9.91 -11.68
C GLY A 114 10.32 9.99 -10.58
N GLY A 115 9.31 9.11 -10.62
CA GLY A 115 8.25 9.07 -9.60
C GLY A 115 8.74 8.60 -8.26
N LYS A 116 7.97 8.95 -7.22
CA LYS A 116 8.21 8.56 -5.82
C LYS A 116 6.98 7.83 -5.27
N PRO A 117 7.11 7.05 -4.20
CA PRO A 117 5.95 6.37 -3.60
C PRO A 117 4.77 7.30 -3.31
N ALA A 118 5.02 8.55 -2.90
CA ALA A 118 3.97 9.53 -2.65
C ALA A 118 3.13 9.86 -3.90
N ASP A 119 3.65 9.63 -5.09
CA ASP A 119 2.90 9.86 -6.34
C ASP A 119 1.70 8.92 -6.47
N SER A 120 1.67 7.82 -5.70
CA SER A 120 0.49 6.94 -5.64
C SER A 120 -0.75 7.68 -5.12
N ASN A 121 -0.58 8.74 -4.33
CA ASN A 121 -1.71 9.55 -3.83
C ASN A 121 -2.41 10.32 -4.95
N ASN A 122 -1.78 10.46 -6.10
CA ASN A 122 -2.30 11.23 -7.22
C ASN A 122 -2.89 10.33 -8.32
N ILE A 123 -2.95 9.03 -8.10
CA ILE A 123 -3.57 8.11 -9.06
C ILE A 123 -5.07 8.36 -9.11
N THR A 124 -5.59 8.49 -10.31
CA THR A 124 -7.02 8.69 -10.58
C THR A 124 -7.62 7.57 -11.42
N GLU A 125 -6.78 6.79 -12.10
CA GLU A 125 -7.21 5.68 -12.95
C GLU A 125 -7.07 4.37 -12.19
N TRP A 126 -8.21 3.81 -11.77
CA TRP A 126 -8.27 2.56 -11.02
C TRP A 126 -9.05 1.51 -11.82
N VAL A 127 -8.46 0.33 -11.95
CA VAL A 127 -9.08 -0.81 -12.62
C VAL A 127 -9.47 -1.83 -11.55
N GLU A 128 -10.76 -2.14 -11.47
CA GLU A 128 -11.26 -3.15 -10.55
C GLU A 128 -10.71 -4.51 -10.93
N ILE A 129 -10.27 -5.26 -9.94
CA ILE A 129 -9.76 -6.62 -10.11
C ILE A 129 -10.54 -7.58 -9.22
N LYS A 130 -10.41 -8.88 -9.47
CA LYS A 130 -10.95 -9.88 -8.54
C LYS A 130 -10.28 -9.68 -7.19
N PRO A 131 -11.05 -9.50 -6.09
CA PRO A 131 -10.47 -9.21 -4.78
C PRO A 131 -9.42 -10.22 -4.34
N ILE A 132 -8.32 -9.70 -3.79
CA ILE A 132 -7.22 -10.51 -3.28
C ILE A 132 -7.07 -10.23 -1.79
N LYS A 133 -7.24 -11.27 -0.97
CA LYS A 133 -7.02 -11.17 0.47
C LYS A 133 -5.55 -11.43 0.76
N VAL A 134 -4.91 -10.51 1.50
CA VAL A 134 -3.49 -10.63 1.87
C VAL A 134 -3.32 -10.48 3.37
N ALA A 135 -2.28 -11.12 3.90
CA ALA A 135 -1.91 -10.99 5.30
C ALA A 135 -0.91 -9.85 5.48
N VAL A 136 -1.13 -9.07 6.53
CA VAL A 136 -0.31 -7.90 6.87
C VAL A 136 -0.04 -7.86 8.36
N TYR A 137 0.94 -7.07 8.76
CA TYR A 137 1.23 -6.81 10.17
C TYR A 137 1.52 -5.33 10.39
N PHE A 138 1.20 -4.83 11.57
CA PHE A 138 1.49 -3.46 11.96
C PHE A 138 2.98 -3.26 12.20
N LYS A 139 3.48 -2.14 11.75
CA LYS A 139 4.84 -1.73 12.05
C LYS A 139 4.95 -0.21 12.10
N LYS A 140 5.70 0.25 13.07
CA LYS A 140 6.14 1.63 13.23
C LYS A 140 7.56 1.73 12.66
N VAL A 141 7.74 2.59 11.69
CA VAL A 141 9.05 2.75 11.02
C VAL A 141 9.73 4.04 11.42
#